data_4f0af4fe9e268b727d69f98b2dc24fa3
#
_entry.id   4f0af4fe9e268b727d69f98b2dc24fa3
#
_cell.length_a   1.000
_cell.length_b   1.000
_cell.length_c   1.000
_cell.angle_alpha   90.00
_cell.angle_beta   90.00
_cell.angle_gamma   90.00
#
_symmetry.space_group_name_H-M   'P 1'
#
loop_
_entity.id
_entity.type
_entity.pdbx_description
1 polymer ?
#
loop_
_entity_poly.entity_id
_entity_poly.type
_entity_poly.pdbx_seq_one_letter_code
_entity_poly.pdbx_strand_id
1 'polypeptide(L)'
;MEEKEPEQTQPVETPKEDNKDMMVSEETYMTSGVHIGTRQKTADIKDFIYKVRNDGLYIIDVKKTDEKIKVAAKLLSKYEPSKILIVSVRQYGQKPSRKLAEHTGISVLDGRFRPGTLTNPISKGFFEPDLIFITDPLVDAQALHEAKNIGIPVVGLCDTNNETKYLDLVIPTNNKGRRALALVYWLLTRAILKEQGKIQTYEEFTPTVEDFEAEI
;
A
#
# COMPACT_ATOMS: atom_id res chain seq x y z
N MET A 1 -19.36 -24.68 53.42
CA MET A 1 -18.27 -24.55 52.42
C MET A 1 -18.83 -25.00 51.09
N GLU A 2 -19.32 -24.06 50.31
CA GLU A 2 -19.87 -24.30 48.99
C GLU A 2 -18.77 -23.98 47.98
N GLU A 3 -18.33 -24.99 47.24
CA GLU A 3 -17.39 -24.87 46.13
C GLU A 3 -18.13 -24.27 44.93
N LYS A 4 -17.70 -23.09 44.46
CA LYS A 4 -18.17 -22.50 43.21
C LYS A 4 -17.39 -23.12 42.05
N GLU A 5 -18.10 -23.82 41.18
CA GLU A 5 -17.59 -24.25 39.87
C GLU A 5 -17.25 -23.04 38.99
N PRO A 6 -16.20 -23.12 38.12
CA PRO A 6 -15.85 -22.05 37.22
C PRO A 6 -16.82 -22.02 36.02
N GLU A 7 -17.44 -20.86 35.80
CA GLU A 7 -18.25 -20.55 34.63
C GLU A 7 -17.44 -20.76 33.34
N GLN A 8 -17.94 -21.64 32.49
CA GLN A 8 -17.46 -21.83 31.10
C GLN A 8 -17.86 -20.61 30.28
N THR A 9 -16.92 -19.76 30.00
CA THR A 9 -17.08 -18.68 29.00
C THR A 9 -17.23 -19.30 27.61
N GLN A 10 -18.43 -19.22 27.07
CA GLN A 10 -18.73 -19.54 25.67
C GLN A 10 -17.97 -18.58 24.74
N PRO A 11 -17.44 -19.05 23.58
CA PRO A 11 -16.82 -18.14 22.62
C PRO A 11 -17.90 -17.22 22.02
N VAL A 12 -17.71 -15.93 22.20
CA VAL A 12 -18.55 -14.90 21.57
C VAL A 12 -18.32 -15.00 20.06
N GLU A 13 -19.30 -15.56 19.36
CA GLU A 13 -19.38 -15.44 17.90
C GLU A 13 -19.56 -13.97 17.53
N THR A 14 -18.52 -13.36 17.01
CA THR A 14 -18.62 -12.04 16.38
C THR A 14 -19.51 -12.15 15.14
N PRO A 15 -20.48 -11.24 14.94
CA PRO A 15 -21.35 -11.26 13.77
C PRO A 15 -20.48 -11.17 12.50
N LYS A 16 -20.72 -12.05 11.55
CA LYS A 16 -20.24 -11.93 10.17
C LYS A 16 -20.95 -10.75 9.52
N GLU A 17 -20.44 -9.54 9.73
CA GLU A 17 -20.87 -8.39 8.96
C GLU A 17 -20.46 -8.58 7.49
N ASP A 18 -21.43 -8.40 6.62
CA ASP A 18 -21.38 -8.63 5.17
C ASP A 18 -20.17 -7.97 4.50
N ASN A 19 -19.28 -8.80 3.96
CA ASN A 19 -18.10 -8.45 3.15
C ASN A 19 -18.44 -7.96 1.73
N LYS A 20 -19.59 -7.33 1.52
CA LYS A 20 -20.07 -6.95 0.18
C LYS A 20 -19.34 -5.79 -0.48
N ASP A 21 -18.47 -5.10 0.24
CA ASP A 21 -17.86 -3.86 -0.27
C ASP A 21 -16.32 -3.93 -0.50
N MET A 22 -15.70 -5.07 -0.21
CA MET A 22 -14.26 -5.26 -0.43
C MET A 22 -13.93 -5.63 -1.88
N MET A 23 -12.79 -5.17 -2.38
CA MET A 23 -12.31 -5.44 -3.75
C MET A 23 -12.01 -6.91 -4.01
N VAL A 24 -11.54 -7.63 -2.99
CA VAL A 24 -11.30 -9.09 -2.96
C VAL A 24 -11.67 -9.65 -1.60
N SER A 25 -11.76 -10.98 -1.50
CA SER A 25 -12.09 -11.65 -0.23
C SER A 25 -11.04 -11.35 0.85
N GLU A 26 -11.47 -11.30 2.10
CA GLU A 26 -10.57 -11.14 3.25
C GLU A 26 -9.51 -12.25 3.31
N GLU A 27 -9.86 -13.47 2.91
CA GLU A 27 -8.94 -14.60 2.80
C GLU A 27 -7.77 -14.32 1.85
N THR A 28 -7.99 -13.62 0.73
CA THR A 28 -6.93 -13.22 -0.21
C THR A 28 -5.93 -12.29 0.44
N TYR A 29 -6.40 -11.29 1.20
CA TYR A 29 -5.52 -10.40 1.97
C TYR A 29 -4.72 -11.16 3.03
N MET A 30 -5.36 -12.12 3.73
CA MET A 30 -4.71 -12.94 4.75
C MET A 30 -3.63 -13.84 4.16
N THR A 31 -3.92 -14.52 3.06
CA THR A 31 -2.99 -15.44 2.37
C THR A 31 -1.76 -14.69 1.83
N SER A 32 -1.96 -13.48 1.30
CA SER A 32 -0.87 -12.64 0.78
C SER A 32 -0.06 -11.95 1.88
N GLY A 33 -0.52 -11.97 3.14
CA GLY A 33 0.18 -11.41 4.28
C GLY A 33 0.19 -9.88 4.33
N VAL A 34 -0.74 -9.21 3.68
CA VAL A 34 -0.92 -7.74 3.69
C VAL A 34 -1.18 -7.20 5.09
N HIS A 35 -1.89 -7.98 5.91
CA HIS A 35 -2.27 -7.67 7.28
C HIS A 35 -1.11 -7.78 8.31
N ILE A 36 0.01 -8.39 7.93
CA ILE A 36 1.11 -8.68 8.86
C ILE A 36 2.03 -7.47 8.96
N GLY A 37 1.98 -6.78 10.09
CA GLY A 37 2.91 -5.70 10.39
C GLY A 37 4.17 -6.20 11.11
N THR A 38 4.87 -5.28 11.75
CA THR A 38 6.11 -5.56 12.52
C THR A 38 5.82 -5.62 14.03
N ARG A 39 6.88 -5.88 14.82
CA ARG A 39 6.82 -5.80 16.30
C ARG A 39 6.93 -4.36 16.82
N GLN A 40 7.23 -3.41 15.94
CA GLN A 40 7.29 -1.99 16.26
C GLN A 40 6.07 -1.28 15.70
N LYS A 41 5.59 -0.26 16.41
CA LYS A 41 4.55 0.64 15.91
C LYS A 41 4.93 2.08 16.17
N THR A 42 4.51 2.95 15.27
CA THR A 42 4.51 4.40 15.48
C THR A 42 3.17 4.86 16.06
N ALA A 43 3.12 6.06 16.60
CA ALA A 43 1.88 6.65 17.09
C ALA A 43 0.88 6.88 15.96
N ASP A 44 1.38 7.27 14.79
CA ASP A 44 0.59 7.67 13.62
C ASP A 44 -0.21 6.50 13.01
N ILE A 45 0.34 5.28 13.07
CA ILE A 45 -0.29 4.07 12.50
C ILE A 45 -1.26 3.39 13.47
N LYS A 46 -1.35 3.87 14.72
CA LYS A 46 -2.17 3.23 15.76
C LYS A 46 -3.60 2.95 15.32
N ASP A 47 -4.22 3.89 14.64
CA ASP A 47 -5.62 3.80 14.21
C ASP A 47 -5.87 2.76 13.11
N PHE A 48 -4.81 2.29 12.44
CA PHE A 48 -4.87 1.25 11.40
C PHE A 48 -4.56 -0.16 11.94
N ILE A 49 -4.24 -0.29 13.23
CA ILE A 49 -3.93 -1.57 13.86
C ILE A 49 -5.23 -2.20 14.37
N TYR A 50 -5.50 -3.44 13.93
CA TYR A 50 -6.63 -4.22 14.38
C TYR A 50 -6.37 -4.88 15.74
N LYS A 51 -5.24 -5.59 15.89
CA LYS A 51 -4.85 -6.29 17.14
C LYS A 51 -3.35 -6.56 17.19
N VAL A 52 -2.89 -7.02 18.36
CA VAL A 52 -1.52 -7.52 18.55
C VAL A 52 -1.58 -9.04 18.73
N ARG A 53 -0.74 -9.78 18.00
CA ARG A 53 -0.59 -11.24 18.17
C ARG A 53 0.22 -11.56 19.41
N ASN A 54 0.11 -12.80 19.90
CA ASN A 54 0.85 -13.28 21.09
C ASN A 54 2.39 -13.24 20.91
N ASP A 55 2.88 -13.28 19.67
CA ASP A 55 4.28 -13.14 19.32
C ASP A 55 4.77 -11.68 19.21
N GLY A 56 3.90 -10.71 19.54
CA GLY A 56 4.19 -9.29 19.54
C GLY A 56 4.07 -8.61 18.18
N LEU A 57 3.62 -9.32 17.12
CA LEU A 57 3.37 -8.72 15.82
C LEU A 57 2.05 -7.94 15.81
N TYR A 58 2.10 -6.73 15.26
CA TYR A 58 0.91 -5.93 15.01
C TYR A 58 0.20 -6.40 13.75
N ILE A 59 -1.11 -6.50 13.82
CA ILE A 59 -1.98 -6.88 12.71
C ILE A 59 -2.69 -5.63 12.19
N ILE A 60 -2.51 -5.34 10.91
CA ILE A 60 -3.13 -4.21 10.22
C ILE A 60 -4.57 -4.57 9.85
N ASP A 61 -5.48 -3.61 9.95
CA ASP A 61 -6.88 -3.74 9.57
C ASP A 61 -7.02 -3.74 8.03
N VAL A 62 -7.35 -4.91 7.47
CA VAL A 62 -7.52 -5.09 6.01
C VAL A 62 -8.68 -4.29 5.42
N LYS A 63 -9.73 -4.02 6.19
CA LYS A 63 -10.86 -3.21 5.73
C LYS A 63 -10.40 -1.77 5.48
N LYS A 64 -9.60 -1.23 6.37
CA LYS A 64 -8.98 0.10 6.19
C LYS A 64 -7.97 0.12 5.06
N THR A 65 -7.22 -0.97 4.86
CA THR A 65 -6.32 -1.10 3.71
C THR A 65 -7.10 -1.02 2.40
N ASP A 66 -8.18 -1.80 2.25
CA ASP A 66 -9.02 -1.82 1.06
C ASP A 66 -9.66 -0.45 0.78
N GLU A 67 -10.20 0.19 1.82
CA GLU A 67 -10.74 1.55 1.72
C GLU A 67 -9.70 2.56 1.23
N LYS A 68 -8.51 2.55 1.81
CA LYS A 68 -7.44 3.47 1.42
C LYS A 68 -6.88 3.19 0.03
N ILE A 69 -6.85 1.95 -0.42
CA ILE A 69 -6.52 1.61 -1.82
C ILE A 69 -7.55 2.22 -2.78
N LYS A 70 -8.86 2.11 -2.49
CA LYS A 70 -9.92 2.73 -3.30
C LYS A 70 -9.77 4.25 -3.36
N VAL A 71 -9.50 4.89 -2.22
CA VAL A 71 -9.27 6.34 -2.15
C VAL A 71 -8.04 6.74 -2.96
N ALA A 72 -6.94 6.00 -2.83
CA ALA A 72 -5.71 6.24 -3.58
C ALA A 72 -5.91 6.08 -5.09
N ALA A 73 -6.63 5.05 -5.53
CA ALA A 73 -6.94 4.86 -6.93
C ALA A 73 -7.76 6.04 -7.51
N LYS A 74 -8.77 6.52 -6.78
CA LYS A 74 -9.54 7.71 -7.16
C LYS A 74 -8.68 8.98 -7.20
N LEU A 75 -7.71 9.12 -6.30
CA LEU A 75 -6.80 10.24 -6.31
C LEU A 75 -5.87 10.17 -7.53
N LEU A 76 -5.22 9.02 -7.73
CA LEU A 76 -4.27 8.80 -8.84
C LEU A 76 -4.95 8.92 -10.20
N SER A 77 -6.20 8.51 -10.35
CA SER A 77 -6.95 8.62 -11.61
C SER A 77 -7.25 10.06 -12.05
N LYS A 78 -7.18 11.04 -11.13
CA LYS A 78 -7.41 12.46 -11.44
C LYS A 78 -6.18 13.16 -12.01
N TYR A 79 -5.00 12.59 -11.85
CA TYR A 79 -3.76 13.13 -12.39
C TYR A 79 -3.43 12.49 -13.74
N GLU A 80 -2.72 13.23 -14.57
CA GLU A 80 -2.20 12.68 -15.81
C GLU A 80 -1.14 11.60 -15.49
N PRO A 81 -1.24 10.39 -16.05
CA PRO A 81 -0.29 9.30 -15.74
C PRO A 81 1.18 9.66 -15.92
N SER A 82 1.50 10.47 -16.93
CA SER A 82 2.86 10.97 -17.19
C SER A 82 3.40 11.89 -16.09
N LYS A 83 2.52 12.48 -15.28
CA LYS A 83 2.83 13.38 -14.16
C LYS A 83 2.81 12.72 -12.78
N ILE A 84 2.61 11.42 -12.74
CA ILE A 84 2.72 10.64 -11.52
C ILE A 84 4.04 9.91 -11.52
N LEU A 85 4.77 9.95 -10.40
CA LEU A 85 6.01 9.20 -10.21
C LEU A 85 5.84 8.18 -9.09
N ILE A 86 6.04 6.90 -9.40
CA ILE A 86 6.17 5.84 -8.41
C ILE A 86 7.64 5.67 -8.05
N VAL A 87 7.96 5.69 -6.76
CA VAL A 87 9.31 5.43 -6.26
C VAL A 87 9.32 4.11 -5.47
N SER A 88 10.23 3.21 -5.82
CA SER A 88 10.39 1.93 -5.17
C SER A 88 11.85 1.49 -5.12
N VAL A 89 12.51 1.75 -4.00
CA VAL A 89 13.87 1.26 -3.74
C VAL A 89 13.84 -0.20 -3.30
N ARG A 90 12.76 -0.65 -2.64
CA ARG A 90 12.62 -2.04 -2.20
C ARG A 90 12.61 -3.01 -3.38
N GLN A 91 13.47 -4.04 -3.31
CA GLN A 91 13.60 -5.06 -4.35
C GLN A 91 12.25 -5.72 -4.70
N TYR A 92 11.45 -6.10 -3.69
CA TYR A 92 10.15 -6.73 -3.90
C TYR A 92 9.05 -5.76 -4.39
N GLY A 93 9.30 -4.46 -4.34
CA GLY A 93 8.42 -3.43 -4.88
C GLY A 93 8.69 -3.06 -6.33
N GLN A 94 9.88 -3.38 -6.85
CA GLN A 94 10.29 -2.94 -8.20
C GLN A 94 9.48 -3.61 -9.31
N LYS A 95 9.31 -4.95 -9.29
CA LYS A 95 8.52 -5.64 -10.32
C LYS A 95 7.05 -5.23 -10.28
N PRO A 96 6.36 -5.21 -9.10
CA PRO A 96 4.99 -4.73 -9.02
C PRO A 96 4.81 -3.29 -9.52
N SER A 97 5.72 -2.38 -9.20
CA SER A 97 5.64 -0.98 -9.66
C SER A 97 5.81 -0.85 -11.17
N ARG A 98 6.73 -1.62 -11.77
CA ARG A 98 6.88 -1.68 -13.24
C ARG A 98 5.62 -2.22 -13.91
N LYS A 99 5.01 -3.27 -13.36
CA LYS A 99 3.76 -3.84 -13.87
C LYS A 99 2.61 -2.83 -13.81
N LEU A 100 2.49 -2.09 -12.71
CA LEU A 100 1.52 -1.00 -12.63
C LEU A 100 1.78 0.04 -13.73
N ALA A 101 3.04 0.44 -13.93
CA ALA A 101 3.42 1.40 -15.00
C ALA A 101 3.05 0.91 -16.39
N GLU A 102 3.34 -0.36 -16.71
CA GLU A 102 3.01 -0.98 -18.00
C GLU A 102 1.50 -0.87 -18.33
N HIS A 103 0.63 -1.05 -17.33
CA HIS A 103 -0.82 -1.02 -17.52
C HIS A 103 -1.43 0.39 -17.48
N THR A 104 -0.88 1.28 -16.67
CA THR A 104 -1.46 2.60 -16.43
C THR A 104 -0.79 3.74 -17.20
N GLY A 105 0.47 3.57 -17.60
CA GLY A 105 1.30 4.62 -18.19
C GLY A 105 1.94 5.56 -17.16
N ILE A 106 1.88 5.25 -15.88
CA ILE A 106 2.50 6.02 -14.81
C ILE A 106 4.03 5.83 -14.85
N SER A 107 4.77 6.90 -14.57
CA SER A 107 6.23 6.85 -14.53
C SER A 107 6.75 6.14 -13.29
N VAL A 108 7.78 5.31 -13.43
CA VAL A 108 8.39 4.57 -12.31
C VAL A 108 9.88 4.86 -12.21
N LEU A 109 10.34 5.11 -11.00
CA LEU A 109 11.74 5.13 -10.63
C LEU A 109 11.98 3.98 -9.65
N ASP A 110 12.50 2.89 -10.14
CA ASP A 110 12.88 1.73 -9.37
C ASP A 110 14.37 1.70 -9.06
N GLY A 111 14.72 1.11 -7.93
CA GLY A 111 16.07 1.11 -7.42
C GLY A 111 16.48 2.42 -6.73
N ARG A 112 17.76 2.75 -6.76
CA ARG A 112 18.30 3.88 -5.97
C ARG A 112 17.79 5.23 -6.46
N PHE A 113 17.07 5.93 -5.62
CA PHE A 113 16.71 7.33 -5.85
C PHE A 113 17.94 8.24 -5.74
N ARG A 114 18.22 9.00 -6.80
CA ARG A 114 19.37 9.90 -6.84
C ARG A 114 18.97 11.27 -6.27
N PRO A 115 19.72 11.83 -5.31
CA PRO A 115 19.48 13.20 -4.85
C PRO A 115 19.48 14.20 -6.02
N GLY A 116 18.51 15.11 -6.01
CA GLY A 116 18.32 16.09 -7.09
C GLY A 116 17.44 15.62 -8.24
N THR A 117 16.85 14.42 -8.15
CA THR A 117 15.91 13.95 -9.19
C THR A 117 14.68 14.85 -9.31
N LEU A 118 14.16 15.36 -8.21
CA LEU A 118 12.99 16.26 -8.19
C LEU A 118 13.38 17.73 -8.06
N THR A 119 14.58 18.04 -7.54
CA THR A 119 14.96 19.38 -7.12
C THR A 119 16.01 20.06 -7.99
N ASN A 120 16.73 19.31 -8.84
CA ASN A 120 17.80 19.86 -9.68
C ASN A 120 17.51 19.72 -11.17
N PRO A 121 17.06 20.80 -11.87
CA PRO A 121 16.75 20.78 -13.30
C PRO A 121 17.92 20.42 -14.21
N ILE A 122 19.17 20.58 -13.74
CA ILE A 122 20.38 20.27 -14.52
C ILE A 122 20.71 18.76 -14.46
N SER A 123 20.12 18.03 -13.52
CA SER A 123 20.35 16.59 -13.38
C SER A 123 19.82 15.81 -14.58
N LYS A 124 20.61 14.86 -15.09
CA LYS A 124 20.17 13.99 -16.21
C LYS A 124 18.94 13.13 -15.92
N GLY A 125 18.52 13.02 -14.68
CA GLY A 125 17.34 12.26 -14.24
C GLY A 125 16.26 13.16 -13.66
N PHE A 126 16.30 14.46 -13.91
CA PHE A 126 15.31 15.40 -13.41
C PHE A 126 13.91 15.04 -13.91
N PHE A 127 12.96 15.00 -13.00
CA PHE A 127 11.57 14.74 -13.28
C PHE A 127 10.69 15.66 -12.42
N GLU A 128 9.63 16.17 -13.00
CA GLU A 128 8.74 17.14 -12.35
C GLU A 128 7.31 16.58 -12.30
N PRO A 129 7.01 15.71 -11.29
CA PRO A 129 5.69 15.12 -11.13
C PRO A 129 4.74 16.06 -10.40
N ASP A 130 3.44 15.87 -10.64
CA ASP A 130 2.37 16.52 -9.88
C ASP A 130 1.95 15.69 -8.65
N LEU A 131 2.30 14.40 -8.61
CA LEU A 131 2.04 13.49 -7.49
C LEU A 131 3.11 12.39 -7.43
N ILE A 132 3.49 12.02 -6.20
CA ILE A 132 4.46 10.96 -5.95
C ILE A 132 3.77 9.82 -5.17
N PHE A 133 4.06 8.58 -5.57
CA PHE A 133 3.66 7.38 -4.86
C PHE A 133 4.91 6.66 -4.34
N ILE A 134 4.98 6.46 -3.02
CA ILE A 134 6.15 5.88 -2.33
C ILE A 134 5.82 4.49 -1.80
N THR A 135 6.69 3.52 -2.08
CA THR A 135 6.52 2.13 -1.62
C THR A 135 6.83 1.97 -0.14
N ASP A 136 7.86 2.66 0.36
CA ASP A 136 8.24 2.62 1.78
C ASP A 136 8.87 3.95 2.21
N PRO A 137 8.18 4.76 3.03
CA PRO A 137 8.69 6.04 3.48
C PRO A 137 10.04 5.98 4.19
N LEU A 138 10.38 4.85 4.81
CA LEU A 138 11.65 4.68 5.50
C LEU A 138 12.83 4.48 4.53
N VAL A 139 12.62 3.72 3.48
CA VAL A 139 13.66 3.39 2.49
C VAL A 139 13.73 4.44 1.40
N ASP A 140 12.58 4.97 0.99
CA ASP A 140 12.42 6.00 -0.03
C ASP A 140 12.47 7.43 0.56
N ALA A 141 13.08 7.58 1.76
CA ALA A 141 13.11 8.83 2.53
C ALA A 141 13.69 10.03 1.74
N GLN A 142 14.63 9.79 0.81
CA GLN A 142 15.19 10.84 -0.01
C GLN A 142 14.14 11.44 -0.96
N ALA A 143 13.32 10.60 -1.60
CA ALA A 143 12.24 11.04 -2.47
C ALA A 143 11.19 11.83 -1.69
N LEU A 144 10.82 11.32 -0.50
CA LEU A 144 9.89 12.00 0.40
C LEU A 144 10.40 13.38 0.83
N HIS A 145 11.70 13.50 1.14
CA HIS A 145 12.31 14.75 1.53
C HIS A 145 12.32 15.77 0.37
N GLU A 146 12.65 15.35 -0.82
CA GLU A 146 12.62 16.21 -2.00
C GLU A 146 11.19 16.64 -2.35
N ALA A 147 10.22 15.71 -2.34
CA ALA A 147 8.81 16.01 -2.58
C ALA A 147 8.27 17.07 -1.62
N LYS A 148 8.58 16.92 -0.31
CA LYS A 148 8.25 17.92 0.70
C LYS A 148 8.82 19.29 0.38
N ASN A 149 10.09 19.37 -0.04
CA ASN A 149 10.76 20.64 -0.28
C ASN A 149 10.16 21.44 -1.44
N ILE A 150 9.62 20.73 -2.43
CA ILE A 150 8.97 21.33 -3.62
C ILE A 150 7.45 21.37 -3.51
N GLY A 151 6.87 20.80 -2.44
CA GLY A 151 5.43 20.87 -2.16
C GLY A 151 4.56 19.96 -3.01
N ILE A 152 5.11 18.83 -3.48
CA ILE A 152 4.36 17.82 -4.24
C ILE A 152 3.64 16.87 -3.29
N PRO A 153 2.33 16.57 -3.50
CA PRO A 153 1.58 15.62 -2.69
C PRO A 153 2.13 14.20 -2.82
N VAL A 154 2.15 13.50 -1.68
CA VAL A 154 2.74 12.16 -1.56
C VAL A 154 1.73 11.15 -1.03
N VAL A 155 1.57 10.05 -1.75
CA VAL A 155 0.85 8.85 -1.33
C VAL A 155 1.87 7.78 -0.92
N GLY A 156 1.70 7.14 0.22
CA GLY A 156 2.66 6.14 0.69
C GLY A 156 2.04 4.85 1.21
N LEU A 157 2.71 3.72 0.93
CA LEU A 157 2.44 2.44 1.57
C LEU A 157 3.16 2.40 2.92
N CYS A 158 2.41 2.27 4.01
CA CYS A 158 2.98 2.30 5.36
C CYS A 158 2.73 1.00 6.11
N ASP A 159 3.80 0.40 6.60
CA ASP A 159 3.78 -0.66 7.60
C ASP A 159 3.69 -0.05 9.02
N THR A 160 3.51 -0.86 10.03
CA THR A 160 3.32 -0.45 11.43
C THR A 160 4.49 0.35 12.03
N ASN A 161 5.69 0.20 11.49
CA ASN A 161 6.90 0.92 11.93
C ASN A 161 7.22 2.19 11.13
N ASN A 162 6.41 2.55 10.14
CA ASN A 162 6.61 3.77 9.36
C ASN A 162 6.03 4.99 10.08
N GLU A 163 6.67 6.13 9.93
CA GLU A 163 6.12 7.44 10.24
C GLU A 163 5.29 7.94 9.06
N THR A 164 4.18 8.62 9.32
CA THR A 164 3.31 9.18 8.27
C THR A 164 3.65 10.63 7.94
N LYS A 165 4.68 11.16 8.56
CA LYS A 165 5.12 12.53 8.36
C LYS A 165 5.44 12.83 6.89
N TYR A 166 4.86 13.92 6.38
CA TYR A 166 4.95 14.35 4.98
C TYR A 166 4.24 13.46 3.96
N LEU A 167 3.37 12.56 4.39
CA LEU A 167 2.46 11.84 3.52
C LEU A 167 1.07 12.47 3.59
N ASP A 168 0.46 12.73 2.43
CA ASP A 168 -0.89 13.29 2.32
C ASP A 168 -1.94 12.17 2.36
N LEU A 169 -1.60 11.00 1.83
CA LEU A 169 -2.43 9.81 1.90
C LEU A 169 -1.61 8.58 2.28
N VAL A 170 -2.07 7.89 3.32
CA VAL A 170 -1.46 6.66 3.83
C VAL A 170 -2.30 5.46 3.47
N ILE A 171 -1.67 4.44 2.90
CA ILE A 171 -2.26 3.11 2.68
C ILE A 171 -1.59 2.16 3.67
N PRO A 172 -2.29 1.76 4.75
CA PRO A 172 -1.72 0.84 5.73
C PRO A 172 -1.60 -0.56 5.14
N THR A 173 -0.39 -1.10 5.09
CA THR A 173 -0.11 -2.40 4.49
C THR A 173 1.28 -2.90 4.87
N ASN A 174 1.49 -4.21 4.73
CA ASN A 174 2.82 -4.79 4.75
C ASN A 174 3.59 -4.37 3.49
N ASN A 175 4.49 -3.42 3.62
CA ASN A 175 5.33 -2.95 2.51
C ASN A 175 6.68 -3.68 2.37
N LYS A 176 6.84 -4.83 3.04
CA LYS A 176 8.06 -5.65 3.02
C LYS A 176 7.86 -7.00 2.35
N GLY A 177 6.65 -7.55 2.47
CA GLY A 177 6.32 -8.86 1.95
C GLY A 177 6.20 -8.88 0.43
N ARG A 178 6.83 -9.87 -0.23
CA ARG A 178 6.81 -10.05 -1.69
C ARG A 178 5.37 -10.19 -2.21
N ARG A 179 4.60 -11.12 -1.64
CA ARG A 179 3.20 -11.36 -2.02
C ARG A 179 2.28 -10.22 -1.61
N ALA A 180 2.56 -9.58 -0.47
CA ALA A 180 1.79 -8.44 0.01
C ALA A 180 1.89 -7.26 -0.97
N LEU A 181 3.10 -6.89 -1.39
CA LEU A 181 3.32 -5.84 -2.38
C LEU A 181 2.70 -6.19 -3.73
N ALA A 182 2.85 -7.44 -4.20
CA ALA A 182 2.22 -7.89 -5.43
C ALA A 182 0.70 -7.69 -5.41
N LEU A 183 0.03 -8.13 -4.34
CA LEU A 183 -1.42 -7.96 -4.19
C LEU A 183 -1.82 -6.49 -4.14
N VAL A 184 -1.14 -5.65 -3.35
CA VAL A 184 -1.49 -4.23 -3.20
C VAL A 184 -1.33 -3.48 -4.53
N TYR A 185 -0.24 -3.69 -5.25
CA TYR A 185 -0.03 -3.07 -6.56
C TYR A 185 -1.00 -3.58 -7.62
N TRP A 186 -1.34 -4.88 -7.59
CA TRP A 186 -2.34 -5.46 -8.46
C TRP A 186 -3.74 -4.85 -8.22
N LEU A 187 -4.16 -4.74 -6.95
CA LEU A 187 -5.41 -4.10 -6.58
C LEU A 187 -5.44 -2.63 -6.99
N LEU A 188 -4.35 -1.90 -6.75
CA LEU A 188 -4.22 -0.49 -7.10
C LEU A 188 -4.31 -0.30 -8.62
N THR A 189 -3.60 -1.14 -9.41
CA THR A 189 -3.64 -1.09 -10.87
C THR A 189 -5.07 -1.27 -11.39
N ARG A 190 -5.74 -2.32 -10.92
CA ARG A 190 -7.11 -2.66 -11.29
C ARG A 190 -8.10 -1.54 -10.94
N ALA A 191 -7.94 -0.94 -9.77
CA ALA A 191 -8.77 0.16 -9.33
C ALA A 191 -8.53 1.44 -10.13
N ILE A 192 -7.27 1.79 -10.43
CA ILE A 192 -6.94 2.95 -11.29
C ILE A 192 -7.54 2.79 -12.69
N LEU A 193 -7.40 1.62 -13.31
CA LEU A 193 -7.95 1.35 -14.65
C LEU A 193 -9.47 1.48 -14.68
N LYS A 194 -10.15 1.03 -13.61
CA LYS A 194 -11.60 1.18 -13.46
C LYS A 194 -12.00 2.64 -13.31
N GLU A 195 -11.33 3.40 -12.47
CA GLU A 195 -11.61 4.84 -12.27
C GLU A 195 -11.30 5.66 -13.54
N GLN A 196 -10.33 5.22 -14.35
CA GLN A 196 -10.04 5.82 -15.66
C GLN A 196 -11.03 5.40 -16.76
N GLY A 197 -11.97 4.50 -16.47
CA GLY A 197 -12.93 3.97 -17.45
C GLY A 197 -12.33 3.05 -18.52
N LYS A 198 -11.09 2.57 -18.33
CA LYS A 198 -10.44 1.62 -19.25
C LYS A 198 -10.97 0.19 -19.10
N ILE A 199 -11.49 -0.14 -17.93
CA ILE A 199 -12.21 -1.38 -17.62
C ILE A 199 -13.55 -1.02 -16.95
N GLN A 200 -14.60 -1.78 -17.21
CA GLN A 200 -15.90 -1.57 -16.57
C GLN A 200 -16.04 -2.40 -15.31
N THR A 201 -15.60 -3.65 -15.38
CA THR A 201 -15.63 -4.58 -14.25
C THR A 201 -14.23 -5.01 -13.86
N TYR A 202 -14.07 -5.42 -12.60
CA TYR A 202 -12.78 -5.91 -12.13
C TYR A 202 -12.36 -7.25 -12.78
N GLU A 203 -13.28 -7.98 -13.38
CA GLU A 203 -13.05 -9.27 -14.06
C GLU A 203 -12.38 -9.09 -15.43
N GLU A 204 -12.49 -7.93 -16.04
CA GLU A 204 -11.83 -7.61 -17.32
C GLU A 204 -10.30 -7.47 -17.17
N PHE A 205 -9.81 -7.30 -15.95
CA PHE A 205 -8.39 -7.23 -15.68
C PHE A 205 -7.79 -8.64 -15.63
N THR A 206 -7.21 -9.10 -16.74
CA THR A 206 -6.68 -10.45 -16.93
C THR A 206 -5.39 -10.78 -16.17
N PRO A 207 -4.47 -9.83 -15.85
CA PRO A 207 -3.25 -10.15 -15.12
C PRO A 207 -3.55 -10.75 -13.74
N THR A 208 -2.76 -11.75 -13.35
CA THR A 208 -2.84 -12.40 -12.04
C THR A 208 -1.97 -11.68 -11.01
N VAL A 209 -2.18 -11.96 -9.72
CA VAL A 209 -1.31 -11.45 -8.66
C VAL A 209 0.12 -11.97 -8.80
N GLU A 210 0.29 -13.18 -9.34
CA GLU A 210 1.59 -13.82 -9.57
C GLU A 210 2.43 -13.08 -10.62
N ASP A 211 1.79 -12.46 -11.63
CA ASP A 211 2.48 -11.63 -12.62
C ASP A 211 3.16 -10.40 -12.00
N PHE A 212 2.60 -9.92 -10.90
CA PHE A 212 3.15 -8.81 -10.11
C PHE A 212 4.17 -9.29 -9.08
N GLU A 213 4.26 -10.59 -8.78
CA GLU A 213 5.16 -11.10 -7.75
C GLU A 213 6.63 -11.03 -8.23
N ALA A 214 7.49 -10.44 -7.40
CA ALA A 214 8.92 -10.37 -7.70
C ALA A 214 9.54 -11.78 -7.71
N GLU A 215 10.46 -12.03 -8.63
CA GLU A 215 11.26 -13.26 -8.67
C GLU A 215 12.27 -13.29 -7.51
N ILE A 216 12.66 -14.49 -7.09
CA ILE A 216 13.65 -14.69 -6.01
C ILE A 216 15.05 -14.70 -6.60
#